data_d791a14a4e7c44baa239fdfd79a11c05
#
_entry.id   d791a14a4e7c44baa239fdfd79a11c05
#
_cell.length_a   1.000
_cell.length_b   1.000
_cell.length_c   1.000
_cell.angle_alpha   90.00
_cell.angle_beta   90.00
_cell.angle_gamma   90.00
#
_symmetry.space_group_name_H-M   'P 1'
#
loop_
_entity.id
_entity.type
_entity.pdbx_description
1 polymer ?
#
loop_
_entity_poly.entity_id
_entity_poly.type
_entity_poly.pdbx_seq_one_letter_code
_entity_poly.pdbx_strand_id
1 'polypeptide(L)'
;RLAVSTDLKDVQQAHLVIEAASEQMSVKKQIFETLDQFAEEEAIFATNTSSLSITELAAVTSRPEKVIGMHFMNPVPVMKLVEVIRALQTSDDTYQFVYETAKTLNKTPIEVEDFPGFVSNRILMPMINEAIYTLYEGVADAESIDGVMTLGMNHPMGPLRLADFIGLDTCLFIMNTLHEGLGDSKYRPCPLLKKYVNAGWLGKKTKRGFYTYHDHS
;
A
#
# COMPACT_ATOMS: atom_id res chain seq x y z
N ARG A 1 -22.74 -16.63 -0.49
CA ARG A 1 -23.37 -16.17 -1.76
C ARG A 1 -22.65 -14.93 -2.21
N LEU A 2 -22.30 -14.83 -3.50
CA LEU A 2 -21.71 -13.64 -4.10
C LEU A 2 -22.78 -12.96 -4.97
N ALA A 3 -22.87 -11.63 -4.87
CA ALA A 3 -23.62 -10.78 -5.78
C ALA A 3 -22.67 -9.72 -6.35
N VAL A 4 -22.91 -9.28 -7.57
CA VAL A 4 -22.11 -8.23 -8.24
C VAL A 4 -23.03 -7.07 -8.57
N SER A 5 -22.58 -5.86 -8.29
CA SER A 5 -23.30 -4.62 -8.58
C SER A 5 -22.33 -3.55 -9.09
N THR A 6 -22.86 -2.60 -9.84
CA THR A 6 -22.18 -1.36 -10.25
C THR A 6 -22.71 -0.14 -9.49
N ASP A 7 -23.68 -0.31 -8.61
CA ASP A 7 -24.26 0.77 -7.82
C ASP A 7 -23.76 0.68 -6.36
N LEU A 8 -23.10 1.73 -5.87
CA LEU A 8 -22.67 1.83 -4.47
C LEU A 8 -23.83 1.83 -3.46
N LYS A 9 -25.05 2.11 -3.90
CA LYS A 9 -26.24 2.06 -3.04
C LYS A 9 -26.58 0.64 -2.55
N ASP A 10 -26.09 -0.38 -3.22
CA ASP A 10 -26.35 -1.77 -2.83
C ASP A 10 -25.61 -2.19 -1.54
N VAL A 11 -24.78 -1.29 -0.96
CA VAL A 11 -24.14 -1.51 0.36
C VAL A 11 -25.06 -1.27 1.56
N GLN A 12 -26.32 -0.91 1.36
CA GLN A 12 -27.26 -0.51 2.43
C GLN A 12 -27.38 -1.52 3.59
N GLN A 13 -27.14 -2.81 3.34
CA GLN A 13 -27.19 -3.86 4.38
C GLN A 13 -25.81 -4.37 4.78
N ALA A 14 -24.76 -3.72 4.35
CA ALA A 14 -23.39 -4.16 4.65
C ALA A 14 -22.96 -3.66 6.04
N HIS A 15 -22.52 -4.56 6.90
CA HIS A 15 -21.91 -4.21 8.20
C HIS A 15 -20.45 -3.75 8.05
N LEU A 16 -19.77 -4.19 7.00
CA LEU A 16 -18.40 -3.81 6.66
C LEU A 16 -18.29 -3.58 5.16
N VAL A 17 -17.81 -2.42 4.77
CA VAL A 17 -17.48 -2.09 3.39
C VAL A 17 -15.96 -1.93 3.27
N ILE A 18 -15.32 -2.69 2.38
CA ILE A 18 -13.89 -2.60 2.11
C ILE A 18 -13.67 -1.91 0.78
N GLU A 19 -13.18 -0.68 0.81
CA GLU A 19 -12.82 0.10 -0.36
C GLU A 19 -11.44 -0.33 -0.87
N ALA A 20 -11.35 -0.68 -2.15
CA ALA A 20 -10.12 -1.10 -2.82
C ALA A 20 -10.03 -0.53 -4.25
N ALA A 21 -10.47 0.72 -4.44
CA ALA A 21 -10.41 1.45 -5.71
C ALA A 21 -9.00 2.02 -5.95
N SER A 22 -8.88 2.86 -7.00
CA SER A 22 -7.61 3.50 -7.36
C SER A 22 -6.99 4.30 -6.21
N GLU A 23 -5.66 4.30 -6.11
CA GLU A 23 -4.88 4.97 -5.06
C GLU A 23 -4.82 6.49 -5.31
N GLN A 24 -5.99 7.14 -5.26
CA GLN A 24 -6.18 8.58 -5.44
C GLN A 24 -7.10 9.10 -4.33
N MET A 25 -6.62 10.04 -3.53
CA MET A 25 -7.36 10.59 -2.39
C MET A 25 -8.73 11.15 -2.79
N SER A 26 -8.80 11.88 -3.90
CA SER A 26 -10.06 12.47 -4.38
C SER A 26 -11.12 11.41 -4.73
N VAL A 27 -10.69 10.30 -5.34
CA VAL A 27 -11.59 9.18 -5.70
C VAL A 27 -12.10 8.49 -4.44
N LYS A 28 -11.19 8.19 -3.50
CA LYS A 28 -11.56 7.54 -2.25
C LYS A 28 -12.48 8.40 -1.40
N LYS A 29 -12.24 9.71 -1.32
CA LYS A 29 -13.14 10.65 -0.64
C LYS A 29 -14.56 10.63 -1.23
N GLN A 30 -14.70 10.69 -2.55
CA GLN A 30 -16.01 10.61 -3.21
C GLN A 30 -16.74 9.28 -2.91
N ILE A 31 -16.00 8.16 -2.87
CA ILE A 31 -16.55 6.87 -2.48
C ILE A 31 -17.04 6.93 -1.03
N PHE A 32 -16.23 7.41 -0.09
CA PHE A 32 -16.58 7.47 1.33
C PHE A 32 -17.76 8.41 1.58
N GLU A 33 -17.80 9.58 0.95
CA GLU A 33 -18.95 10.50 0.99
C GLU A 33 -20.24 9.84 0.47
N THR A 34 -20.12 9.03 -0.59
CA THR A 34 -21.28 8.30 -1.15
C THR A 34 -21.70 7.17 -0.21
N LEU A 35 -20.76 6.37 0.31
CA LEU A 35 -21.06 5.31 1.27
C LEU A 35 -21.74 5.85 2.53
N ASP A 36 -21.29 6.99 3.01
CA ASP A 36 -21.85 7.65 4.21
C ASP A 36 -23.33 8.05 4.08
N GLN A 37 -23.77 8.31 2.83
CA GLN A 37 -25.16 8.64 2.54
C GLN A 37 -26.09 7.43 2.47
N PHE A 38 -25.58 6.25 2.11
CA PHE A 38 -26.43 5.10 1.78
C PHE A 38 -26.25 3.90 2.71
N ALA A 39 -25.09 3.73 3.36
CA ALA A 39 -24.85 2.63 4.27
C ALA A 39 -25.59 2.81 5.60
N GLU A 40 -25.91 1.70 6.28
CA GLU A 40 -26.48 1.73 7.63
C GLU A 40 -25.57 2.50 8.59
N GLU A 41 -26.17 3.13 9.62
CA GLU A 41 -25.48 3.96 10.60
C GLU A 41 -24.34 3.22 11.31
N GLU A 42 -24.53 1.91 11.54
CA GLU A 42 -23.53 1.06 12.21
C GLU A 42 -22.46 0.49 11.27
N ALA A 43 -22.55 0.71 9.96
CA ALA A 43 -21.61 0.19 8.99
C ALA A 43 -20.20 0.75 9.18
N ILE A 44 -19.20 -0.14 9.18
CA ILE A 44 -17.78 0.19 9.24
C ILE A 44 -17.23 0.33 7.83
N PHE A 45 -16.42 1.37 7.60
CA PHE A 45 -15.74 1.61 6.33
C PHE A 45 -14.25 1.36 6.48
N ALA A 46 -13.78 0.31 5.81
CA ALA A 46 -12.37 -0.01 5.73
C ALA A 46 -11.79 0.40 4.37
N THR A 47 -10.57 0.88 4.32
CA THR A 47 -9.86 1.17 3.07
C THR A 47 -8.62 0.30 2.93
N ASN A 48 -8.40 -0.25 1.73
CA ASN A 48 -7.19 -1.00 1.39
C ASN A 48 -6.10 -0.09 0.79
N THR A 49 -6.09 1.18 1.16
CA THR A 49 -5.01 2.08 0.73
C THR A 49 -3.66 1.58 1.22
N SER A 50 -2.61 1.83 0.44
CA SER A 50 -1.23 1.46 0.79
C SER A 50 -0.43 2.62 1.40
N SER A 51 -0.92 3.87 1.28
CA SER A 51 -0.11 5.03 1.63
C SER A 51 -0.90 6.31 1.95
N LEU A 52 -2.21 6.36 1.63
CA LEU A 52 -3.02 7.56 1.85
C LEU A 52 -3.51 7.62 3.30
N SER A 53 -3.67 8.83 3.83
CA SER A 53 -4.15 9.05 5.21
C SER A 53 -5.57 8.58 5.40
N ILE A 54 -5.77 7.68 6.35
CA ILE A 54 -7.08 7.16 6.74
C ILE A 54 -7.81 8.20 7.58
N THR A 55 -7.08 8.97 8.38
CA THR A 55 -7.60 10.11 9.15
C THR A 55 -8.25 11.14 8.23
N GLU A 56 -7.63 11.43 7.07
CA GLU A 56 -8.19 12.34 6.07
C GLU A 56 -9.45 11.76 5.39
N LEU A 57 -9.49 10.44 5.16
CA LEU A 57 -10.67 9.77 4.64
C LEU A 57 -11.81 9.71 5.68
N ALA A 58 -11.50 9.48 6.95
CA ALA A 58 -12.48 9.50 8.02
C ALA A 58 -13.16 10.86 8.15
N ALA A 59 -12.42 11.94 7.96
CA ALA A 59 -12.91 13.32 8.13
C ALA A 59 -13.99 13.75 7.12
N VAL A 60 -14.19 13.03 6.01
CA VAL A 60 -15.25 13.33 5.03
C VAL A 60 -16.55 12.57 5.32
N THR A 61 -16.60 11.75 6.36
CA THR A 61 -17.79 11.00 6.78
C THR A 61 -18.41 11.57 8.04
N SER A 62 -19.69 11.29 8.27
CA SER A 62 -20.39 11.62 9.51
C SER A 62 -20.10 10.65 10.67
N ARG A 63 -19.34 9.58 10.41
CA ARG A 63 -18.96 8.49 11.33
C ARG A 63 -17.46 8.21 11.34
N PRO A 64 -16.60 9.20 11.61
CA PRO A 64 -15.15 9.04 11.49
C PRO A 64 -14.59 7.95 12.44
N GLU A 65 -15.27 7.66 13.55
CA GLU A 65 -14.90 6.59 14.48
C GLU A 65 -15.13 5.18 13.90
N LYS A 66 -15.91 5.05 12.81
CA LYS A 66 -16.18 3.79 12.10
C LYS A 66 -15.34 3.63 10.83
N VAL A 67 -14.33 4.48 10.64
CA VAL A 67 -13.40 4.41 9.51
C VAL A 67 -12.06 3.84 9.98
N ILE A 68 -11.50 2.90 9.18
CA ILE A 68 -10.28 2.18 9.52
C ILE A 68 -9.52 1.75 8.25
N GLY A 69 -8.22 1.54 8.34
CA GLY A 69 -7.43 0.91 7.29
C GLY A 69 -7.40 -0.61 7.43
N MET A 70 -7.52 -1.30 6.30
CA MET A 70 -7.38 -2.76 6.21
C MET A 70 -6.49 -3.07 5.01
N HIS A 71 -5.18 -2.92 5.20
CA HIS A 71 -4.19 -3.02 4.14
C HIS A 71 -3.74 -4.46 3.94
N PHE A 72 -4.19 -5.05 2.84
CA PHE A 72 -3.82 -6.40 2.42
C PHE A 72 -2.52 -6.39 1.62
N MET A 73 -1.70 -7.42 1.83
CA MET A 73 -0.48 -7.63 1.04
C MET A 73 -0.79 -8.41 -0.23
N ASN A 74 -0.19 -7.98 -1.34
CA ASN A 74 -0.36 -8.65 -2.64
C ASN A 74 0.70 -9.76 -2.83
N PRO A 75 0.31 -10.97 -3.32
CA PRO A 75 -1.03 -11.46 -3.69
C PRO A 75 -1.91 -11.79 -2.47
N VAL A 76 -3.10 -11.20 -2.41
CA VAL A 76 -3.99 -11.31 -1.25
C VAL A 76 -4.28 -12.76 -0.82
N PRO A 77 -4.51 -13.74 -1.72
CA PRO A 77 -4.78 -15.12 -1.29
C PRO A 77 -3.58 -15.80 -0.61
N VAL A 78 -2.36 -15.35 -0.90
CA VAL A 78 -1.10 -15.97 -0.44
C VAL A 78 -0.57 -15.33 0.83
N MET A 79 -0.55 -13.99 0.86
CA MET A 79 0.04 -13.22 1.95
C MET A 79 -0.87 -13.23 3.17
N LYS A 80 -0.31 -13.54 4.33
CA LYS A 80 -1.08 -13.66 5.57
C LYS A 80 -1.30 -12.34 6.30
N LEU A 81 -0.39 -11.38 6.14
CA LEU A 81 -0.44 -10.10 6.84
C LEU A 81 -1.62 -9.24 6.36
N VAL A 82 -2.31 -8.65 7.31
CA VAL A 82 -3.15 -7.45 7.12
C VAL A 82 -2.69 -6.42 8.14
N GLU A 83 -2.21 -5.27 7.69
CA GLU A 83 -2.06 -4.12 8.59
C GLU A 83 -3.46 -3.54 8.85
N VAL A 84 -3.85 -3.49 10.13
CA VAL A 84 -5.09 -2.87 10.59
C VAL A 84 -4.72 -1.50 11.11
N ILE A 85 -5.04 -0.45 10.32
CA ILE A 85 -4.51 0.89 10.54
C ILE A 85 -5.59 1.76 11.20
N ARG A 86 -5.30 2.24 12.40
CA ARG A 86 -6.18 3.14 13.13
C ARG A 86 -5.97 4.58 12.66
N ALA A 87 -7.05 5.20 12.16
CA ALA A 87 -7.11 6.65 12.02
C ALA A 87 -7.13 7.32 13.41
N LEU A 88 -6.87 8.60 13.47
CA LEU A 88 -6.96 9.36 14.72
C LEU A 88 -8.32 9.22 15.43
N GLN A 89 -9.39 9.06 14.65
CA GLN A 89 -10.76 9.00 15.14
C GLN A 89 -11.25 7.56 15.38
N THR A 90 -10.58 6.53 14.86
CA THR A 90 -11.05 5.13 14.89
C THR A 90 -11.31 4.66 16.32
N SER A 91 -12.52 4.18 16.60
CA SER A 91 -12.88 3.63 17.90
C SER A 91 -12.27 2.26 18.17
N ASP A 92 -12.16 1.89 19.44
CA ASP A 92 -11.70 0.55 19.85
C ASP A 92 -12.63 -0.55 19.35
N ASP A 93 -13.95 -0.31 19.33
CA ASP A 93 -14.94 -1.27 18.84
C ASP A 93 -14.78 -1.52 17.33
N THR A 94 -14.56 -0.47 16.55
CA THR A 94 -14.26 -0.57 15.11
C THR A 94 -12.98 -1.36 14.85
N TYR A 95 -11.92 -1.03 15.60
CA TYR A 95 -10.66 -1.75 15.51
C TYR A 95 -10.85 -3.25 15.83
N GLN A 96 -11.48 -3.55 16.97
CA GLN A 96 -11.67 -4.93 17.40
C GLN A 96 -12.50 -5.75 16.41
N PHE A 97 -13.56 -5.16 15.86
CA PHE A 97 -14.37 -5.80 14.83
C PHE A 97 -13.56 -6.17 13.58
N VAL A 98 -12.78 -5.24 13.06
CA VAL A 98 -11.97 -5.46 11.86
C VAL A 98 -10.81 -6.43 12.14
N TYR A 99 -10.19 -6.34 13.31
CA TYR A 99 -9.14 -7.26 13.76
C TYR A 99 -9.66 -8.72 13.79
N GLU A 100 -10.80 -8.97 14.41
CA GLU A 100 -11.40 -10.31 14.45
C GLU A 100 -11.89 -10.76 13.07
N THR A 101 -12.43 -9.84 12.26
CA THR A 101 -12.81 -10.14 10.86
C THR A 101 -11.60 -10.61 10.05
N ALA A 102 -10.45 -9.95 10.15
CA ALA A 102 -9.23 -10.38 9.47
C ALA A 102 -8.81 -11.82 9.86
N LYS A 103 -8.94 -12.20 11.12
CA LYS A 103 -8.69 -13.58 11.58
C LYS A 103 -9.64 -14.58 10.94
N THR A 104 -10.92 -14.25 10.80
CA THR A 104 -11.90 -15.15 10.14
C THR A 104 -11.56 -15.38 8.66
N LEU A 105 -10.85 -14.46 8.04
CA LEU A 105 -10.31 -14.57 6.68
C LEU A 105 -8.97 -15.33 6.61
N ASN A 106 -8.56 -16.00 7.72
CA ASN A 106 -7.26 -16.68 7.85
C ASN A 106 -6.06 -15.75 7.65
N LYS A 107 -6.21 -14.46 8.02
CA LYS A 107 -5.13 -13.47 8.02
C LYS A 107 -4.56 -13.31 9.43
N THR A 108 -3.37 -12.72 9.48
CA THR A 108 -2.72 -12.28 10.71
C THR A 108 -2.79 -10.76 10.76
N PRO A 109 -3.76 -10.19 11.51
CA PRO A 109 -3.86 -8.74 11.65
C PRO A 109 -2.76 -8.22 12.56
N ILE A 110 -2.15 -7.10 12.17
CA ILE A 110 -1.18 -6.34 12.97
C ILE A 110 -1.69 -4.91 13.08
N GLU A 111 -1.78 -4.40 14.31
CA GLU A 111 -2.19 -3.03 14.58
C GLU A 111 -1.10 -2.04 14.18
N VAL A 112 -1.50 -0.97 13.50
CA VAL A 112 -0.63 0.09 13.02
C VAL A 112 -1.37 1.43 13.15
N GLU A 113 -0.63 2.50 13.44
CA GLU A 113 -1.16 3.86 13.43
C GLU A 113 -1.11 4.49 12.03
N ASP A 114 -2.02 5.43 11.76
CA ASP A 114 -2.10 6.16 10.49
C ASP A 114 -0.93 7.15 10.34
N PHE A 115 0.17 6.63 9.80
CA PHE A 115 1.34 7.41 9.41
C PHE A 115 1.70 7.14 7.95
N PRO A 116 2.34 8.09 7.23
CA PRO A 116 2.74 7.89 5.84
C PRO A 116 3.49 6.56 5.61
N GLY A 117 2.93 5.72 4.73
CA GLY A 117 3.48 4.41 4.39
C GLY A 117 3.30 3.32 5.44
N PHE A 118 2.58 3.60 6.53
CA PHE A 118 2.33 2.68 7.66
C PHE A 118 3.64 2.06 8.18
N VAL A 119 3.71 0.76 8.41
CA VAL A 119 4.97 0.10 8.79
C VAL A 119 5.66 -0.50 7.58
N SER A 120 4.91 -1.26 6.76
CA SER A 120 5.51 -2.03 5.67
C SER A 120 6.21 -1.13 4.65
N ASN A 121 5.53 -0.15 4.10
CA ASN A 121 6.10 0.74 3.08
C ASN A 121 7.13 1.72 3.66
N ARG A 122 6.94 2.17 4.91
CA ARG A 122 7.90 3.06 5.58
C ARG A 122 9.28 2.42 5.79
N ILE A 123 9.34 1.09 5.89
CA ILE A 123 10.61 0.37 6.01
C ILE A 123 11.10 -0.13 4.65
N LEU A 124 10.21 -0.77 3.89
CA LEU A 124 10.56 -1.41 2.62
C LEU A 124 11.03 -0.41 1.56
N MET A 125 10.29 0.70 1.38
CA MET A 125 10.59 1.63 0.29
C MET A 125 11.91 2.37 0.48
N PRO A 126 12.28 2.88 1.66
CA PRO A 126 13.62 3.42 1.89
C PRO A 126 14.74 2.40 1.69
N MET A 127 14.53 1.13 2.05
CA MET A 127 15.51 0.06 1.80
C MET A 127 15.72 -0.15 0.29
N ILE A 128 14.65 -0.21 -0.48
CA ILE A 128 14.72 -0.28 -1.96
C ILE A 128 15.39 0.96 -2.52
N ASN A 129 15.00 2.13 -2.06
CA ASN A 129 15.55 3.41 -2.52
C ASN A 129 17.06 3.52 -2.24
N GLU A 130 17.53 3.01 -1.10
CA GLU A 130 18.96 2.94 -0.78
C GLU A 130 19.71 1.98 -1.71
N ALA A 131 19.11 0.84 -2.05
CA ALA A 131 19.69 -0.05 -3.07
C ALA A 131 19.78 0.63 -4.45
N ILE A 132 18.81 1.48 -4.80
CA ILE A 132 18.85 2.26 -6.04
C ILE A 132 19.95 3.35 -5.97
N TYR A 133 20.13 4.00 -4.82
CA TYR A 133 21.26 4.91 -4.62
C TYR A 133 22.61 4.20 -4.72
N THR A 134 22.74 3.01 -4.13
CA THR A 134 23.95 2.17 -4.23
C THR A 134 24.32 1.87 -5.69
N LEU A 135 23.32 1.56 -6.52
CA LEU A 135 23.49 1.39 -7.97
C LEU A 135 23.85 2.72 -8.65
N TYR A 136 23.15 3.80 -8.32
CA TYR A 136 23.31 5.13 -8.92
C TYR A 136 24.72 5.72 -8.66
N GLU A 137 25.25 5.48 -7.47
CA GLU A 137 26.59 5.94 -7.05
C GLU A 137 27.73 5.04 -7.55
N GLY A 138 27.37 3.92 -8.22
CA GLY A 138 28.35 3.03 -8.83
C GLY A 138 29.10 2.14 -7.82
N VAL A 139 28.53 1.89 -6.63
CA VAL A 139 29.12 1.01 -5.62
C VAL A 139 29.18 -0.43 -6.14
N ALA A 140 28.11 -0.89 -6.81
CA ALA A 140 28.05 -2.19 -7.45
C ALA A 140 26.98 -2.20 -8.55
N ASP A 141 26.98 -3.23 -9.41
CA ASP A 141 25.89 -3.47 -10.37
C ASP A 141 24.64 -4.07 -9.70
N ALA A 142 23.54 -4.12 -10.45
CA ALA A 142 22.26 -4.59 -9.92
C ALA A 142 22.30 -6.04 -9.42
N GLU A 143 23.01 -6.92 -10.14
CA GLU A 143 23.13 -8.34 -9.79
C GLU A 143 23.93 -8.53 -8.50
N SER A 144 25.00 -7.76 -8.33
CA SER A 144 25.83 -7.78 -7.13
C SER A 144 25.08 -7.25 -5.91
N ILE A 145 24.35 -6.14 -6.04
CA ILE A 145 23.52 -5.57 -4.95
C ILE A 145 22.49 -6.60 -4.49
N ASP A 146 21.72 -7.15 -5.42
CA ASP A 146 20.71 -8.16 -5.10
C ASP A 146 21.32 -9.44 -4.54
N GLY A 147 22.49 -9.84 -5.06
CA GLY A 147 23.25 -11.00 -4.58
C GLY A 147 23.70 -10.84 -3.12
N VAL A 148 24.25 -9.68 -2.75
CA VAL A 148 24.63 -9.39 -1.36
C VAL A 148 23.43 -9.48 -0.43
N MET A 149 22.28 -8.91 -0.82
CA MET A 149 21.09 -8.90 0.03
C MET A 149 20.44 -10.28 0.16
N THR A 150 20.47 -11.09 -0.89
CA THR A 150 19.92 -12.45 -0.82
C THR A 150 20.85 -13.42 -0.09
N LEU A 151 22.13 -13.40 -0.39
CA LEU A 151 23.09 -14.37 0.15
C LEU A 151 23.62 -13.97 1.53
N GLY A 152 23.82 -12.67 1.75
CA GLY A 152 24.38 -12.14 3.00
C GLY A 152 23.33 -11.78 4.05
N MET A 153 22.18 -11.23 3.63
CA MET A 153 21.12 -10.77 4.53
C MET A 153 19.89 -11.69 4.54
N ASN A 154 19.95 -12.81 3.82
CA ASN A 154 18.86 -13.80 3.74
C ASN A 154 17.52 -13.24 3.24
N HIS A 155 17.57 -12.24 2.37
CA HIS A 155 16.36 -11.75 1.72
C HIS A 155 15.84 -12.77 0.70
N PRO A 156 14.53 -13.02 0.63
CA PRO A 156 13.96 -13.99 -0.33
C PRO A 156 14.09 -13.51 -1.78
N MET A 157 14.23 -12.20 -1.98
CA MET A 157 14.43 -11.53 -3.26
C MET A 157 15.28 -10.28 -3.04
N GLY A 158 16.20 -10.01 -3.96
CA GLY A 158 16.99 -8.78 -3.89
C GLY A 158 16.15 -7.52 -4.07
N PRO A 159 16.55 -6.39 -3.48
CA PRO A 159 15.74 -5.17 -3.44
C PRO A 159 15.46 -4.57 -4.82
N LEU A 160 16.39 -4.65 -5.78
CA LEU A 160 16.18 -4.11 -7.13
C LEU A 160 15.25 -5.00 -7.96
N ARG A 161 15.34 -6.32 -7.81
CA ARG A 161 14.40 -7.27 -8.42
C ARG A 161 13.01 -7.13 -7.80
N LEU A 162 12.93 -6.89 -6.50
CA LEU A 162 11.67 -6.61 -5.81
C LEU A 162 11.04 -5.30 -6.29
N ALA A 163 11.83 -4.25 -6.50
CA ALA A 163 11.36 -2.99 -7.07
C ALA A 163 10.75 -3.19 -8.47
N ASP A 164 11.42 -3.97 -9.33
CA ASP A 164 10.90 -4.31 -10.66
C ASP A 164 9.60 -5.14 -10.59
N PHE A 165 9.47 -6.00 -9.57
CA PHE A 165 8.27 -6.81 -9.34
C PHE A 165 7.09 -5.95 -8.87
N ILE A 166 7.32 -5.01 -7.94
CA ILE A 166 6.32 -4.05 -7.43
C ILE A 166 5.89 -3.10 -8.55
N GLY A 167 6.85 -2.66 -9.34
CA GLY A 167 6.72 -1.62 -10.36
C GLY A 167 7.36 -0.31 -9.90
N LEU A 168 8.28 0.21 -10.73
CA LEU A 168 9.08 1.39 -10.35
C LEU A 168 8.26 2.67 -10.22
N ASP A 169 7.16 2.80 -10.94
CA ASP A 169 6.18 3.88 -10.78
C ASP A 169 5.49 3.81 -9.41
N THR A 170 5.13 2.62 -8.96
CA THR A 170 4.57 2.40 -7.63
C THR A 170 5.59 2.73 -6.54
N CYS A 171 6.84 2.27 -6.69
CA CYS A 171 7.93 2.60 -5.78
C CYS A 171 8.16 4.14 -5.70
N LEU A 172 8.16 4.81 -6.86
CA LEU A 172 8.31 6.27 -6.92
C LEU A 172 7.13 6.99 -6.25
N PHE A 173 5.91 6.54 -6.50
CA PHE A 173 4.71 7.10 -5.86
C PHE A 173 4.78 7.00 -4.34
N ILE A 174 5.11 5.82 -3.80
CA ILE A 174 5.21 5.63 -2.35
C ILE A 174 6.36 6.45 -1.74
N MET A 175 7.52 6.52 -2.40
CA MET A 175 8.63 7.36 -1.93
C MET A 175 8.26 8.85 -1.91
N ASN A 176 7.52 9.34 -2.90
CA ASN A 176 7.00 10.72 -2.88
C ASN A 176 6.02 10.94 -1.72
N THR A 177 5.09 10.00 -1.50
CA THR A 177 4.14 10.05 -0.37
C THR A 177 4.87 10.10 0.98
N LEU A 178 5.93 9.29 1.15
CA LEU A 178 6.76 9.33 2.37
C LEU A 178 7.50 10.67 2.51
N HIS A 179 8.08 11.16 1.42
CA HIS A 179 8.85 12.41 1.42
C HIS A 179 7.97 13.62 1.73
N GLU A 180 6.81 13.71 1.10
CA GLU A 180 5.86 14.81 1.30
C GLU A 180 5.18 14.71 2.68
N GLY A 181 4.72 13.52 3.06
CA GLY A 181 3.98 13.31 4.30
C GLY A 181 4.83 13.42 5.57
N LEU A 182 6.12 13.09 5.50
CA LEU A 182 7.04 13.16 6.65
C LEU A 182 7.91 14.42 6.65
N GLY A 183 8.03 15.12 5.51
CA GLY A 183 8.79 16.36 5.38
C GLY A 183 10.31 16.20 5.60
N ASP A 184 10.84 14.97 5.52
CA ASP A 184 12.24 14.67 5.78
C ASP A 184 12.95 14.23 4.48
N SER A 185 14.05 14.90 4.16
CA SER A 185 14.83 14.65 2.95
C SER A 185 15.42 13.25 2.84
N LYS A 186 15.50 12.48 3.94
CA LYS A 186 15.93 11.07 3.90
C LYS A 186 14.99 10.18 3.07
N TYR A 187 13.73 10.62 2.88
CA TYR A 187 12.75 9.90 2.05
C TYR A 187 12.70 10.37 0.60
N ARG A 188 13.61 11.29 0.18
CA ARG A 188 13.63 11.73 -1.21
C ARG A 188 13.89 10.53 -2.14
N PRO A 189 13.10 10.35 -3.22
CA PRO A 189 13.37 9.30 -4.19
C PRO A 189 14.68 9.52 -4.92
N CYS A 190 15.43 8.45 -5.18
CA CYS A 190 16.66 8.48 -5.94
C CYS A 190 16.41 9.07 -7.35
N PRO A 191 17.29 9.96 -7.86
CA PRO A 191 17.17 10.50 -9.22
C PRO A 191 17.09 9.41 -10.31
N LEU A 192 17.79 8.28 -10.11
CA LEU A 192 17.76 7.16 -11.04
C LEU A 192 16.37 6.54 -11.14
N LEU A 193 15.66 6.39 -10.01
CA LEU A 193 14.28 5.88 -9.99
C LEU A 193 13.36 6.77 -10.84
N LYS A 194 13.44 8.10 -10.64
CA LYS A 194 12.67 9.07 -11.44
C LYS A 194 12.99 8.95 -12.92
N LYS A 195 14.27 8.82 -13.25
CA LYS A 195 14.75 8.70 -14.63
C LYS A 195 14.21 7.43 -15.31
N TYR A 196 14.19 6.31 -14.62
CA TYR A 196 13.65 5.04 -15.15
C TYR A 196 12.15 5.14 -15.37
N VAL A 197 11.40 5.67 -14.41
CA VAL A 197 9.95 5.87 -14.55
C VAL A 197 9.64 6.80 -15.73
N ASN A 198 10.35 7.90 -15.89
CA ASN A 198 10.19 8.82 -17.02
C ASN A 198 10.53 8.16 -18.37
N ALA A 199 11.43 7.17 -18.38
CA ALA A 199 11.76 6.39 -19.58
C ALA A 199 10.72 5.28 -19.89
N GLY A 200 9.69 5.10 -19.04
CA GLY A 200 8.73 4.02 -19.18
C GLY A 200 9.28 2.63 -18.78
N TRP A 201 10.44 2.59 -18.09
CA TRP A 201 11.04 1.36 -17.58
C TRP A 201 10.47 1.07 -16.20
N LEU A 202 9.29 0.42 -16.18
CA LEU A 202 8.51 0.25 -14.97
C LEU A 202 8.70 -1.13 -14.29
N GLY A 203 9.71 -1.89 -14.70
CA GLY A 203 10.00 -3.20 -14.17
C GLY A 203 9.35 -4.33 -14.97
N LYS A 204 8.97 -5.41 -14.30
CA LYS A 204 8.45 -6.63 -14.93
C LYS A 204 7.24 -6.38 -15.85
N LYS A 205 6.34 -5.49 -15.46
CA LYS A 205 5.12 -5.16 -16.24
C LYS A 205 5.38 -4.52 -17.61
N THR A 206 6.52 -3.85 -17.78
CA THR A 206 6.98 -3.28 -19.06
C THR A 206 8.17 -4.06 -19.65
N LYS A 207 8.48 -5.22 -19.09
CA LYS A 207 9.62 -6.10 -19.45
C LYS A 207 10.99 -5.44 -19.30
N ARG A 208 11.06 -4.26 -18.67
CA ARG A 208 12.30 -3.53 -18.43
C ARG A 208 12.20 -2.67 -17.16
N GLY A 209 13.22 -2.77 -16.33
CA GLY A 209 13.46 -1.98 -15.14
C GLY A 209 14.95 -1.96 -14.85
N PHE A 210 15.34 -2.35 -13.64
CA PHE A 210 16.75 -2.64 -13.31
C PHE A 210 17.25 -3.86 -14.05
N TYR A 211 16.33 -4.77 -14.39
CA TYR A 211 16.57 -5.96 -15.21
C TYR A 211 15.76 -5.91 -16.50
N THR A 212 16.16 -6.78 -17.44
CA THR A 212 15.38 -7.04 -18.66
C THR A 212 14.68 -8.39 -18.52
N TYR A 213 13.39 -8.43 -18.88
CA TYR A 213 12.54 -9.62 -18.76
C TYR A 213 12.13 -10.09 -20.14
N HIS A 214 12.32 -11.38 -20.43
CA HIS A 214 11.90 -12.04 -21.65
C HIS A 214 10.64 -12.88 -21.42
N ASP A 215 9.83 -13.12 -22.43
CA ASP A 215 8.53 -13.81 -22.34
C ASP A 215 8.59 -15.30 -21.88
N HIS A 216 9.78 -15.83 -21.54
CA HIS A 216 9.98 -17.23 -21.17
C HIS A 216 10.64 -17.45 -19.79
N SER A 217 10.58 -16.46 -18.88
CA SER A 217 11.13 -16.61 -17.53
C SER A 217 10.05 -16.42 -16.44
#